data_3875da7ee9d989624f81a4e3e3b085d1
#
_entry.id   3875da7ee9d989624f81a4e3e3b085d1
#
_cell.length_a   1.000
_cell.length_b   1.000
_cell.length_c   1.000
_cell.angle_alpha   90.00
_cell.angle_beta   90.00
_cell.angle_gamma   90.00
#
_symmetry.space_group_name_H-M   'P 1'
#
loop_
_entity.id
_entity.type
_entity.pdbx_description
1 polymer ?
#
loop_
_entity_poly.entity_id
_entity_poly.type
_entity_poly.pdbx_seq_one_letter_code
_entity_poly.pdbx_strand_id
1 'polypeptide(L)'
;MANHKKDYNSTVAALTSSALLLPAYQVANADAPPEYTELGVRYSNYEEDNVTGRKAFGNGGQRYEIDVAQFHLLTPVADNWSVALDVQWEDMSGASPWFVGEVGNGPQVILSGASIEDTRTEVSVTTRYYYDRGNAGFNYTNSDEDDYDSDAFSLDGSFNSDDGMRTYSAAISVSDDDIDPTDDSFVPNTPGDSKDTRSAWVGVSQIVSKRALVRFGLSYTLRDGYLTDPYK
;
A
#
# COMPACT_ATOMS: atom_id res chain seq x y z
N MET A 1 29.63 -1.95 29.49
CA MET A 1 29.55 -2.18 28.05
C MET A 1 28.09 -2.42 27.70
N ALA A 2 27.41 -1.42 27.18
CA ALA A 2 25.99 -1.47 26.85
C ALA A 2 25.84 -2.02 25.43
N ASN A 3 25.14 -3.13 25.31
CA ASN A 3 24.89 -3.85 24.08
C ASN A 3 23.74 -3.15 23.33
N HIS A 4 24.02 -2.29 22.39
CA HIS A 4 23.05 -1.73 21.48
C HIS A 4 22.73 -2.78 20.40
N LYS A 5 21.68 -3.57 20.60
CA LYS A 5 20.98 -4.24 19.50
C LYS A 5 20.25 -3.15 18.72
N LYS A 6 20.76 -2.79 17.55
CA LYS A 6 20.00 -2.03 16.56
C LYS A 6 18.99 -2.98 15.91
N ASP A 7 17.72 -2.71 16.12
CA ASP A 7 16.61 -3.42 15.48
C ASP A 7 16.52 -2.98 14.01
N TYR A 8 17.11 -3.75 13.11
CA TYR A 8 17.05 -3.51 11.65
C TYR A 8 15.71 -3.88 11.01
N ASN A 9 14.83 -4.56 11.75
CA ASN A 9 13.50 -4.96 11.26
C ASN A 9 12.47 -3.84 11.21
N SER A 10 12.79 -2.65 11.72
CA SER A 10 11.83 -1.54 11.79
C SER A 10 11.73 -0.72 10.49
N THR A 11 12.76 -0.74 9.65
CA THR A 11 12.83 0.13 8.47
C THR A 11 12.03 -0.44 7.29
N VAL A 12 12.13 -1.73 7.04
CA VAL A 12 11.34 -2.42 5.99
C VAL A 12 9.86 -2.44 6.37
N ALA A 13 9.52 -2.71 7.64
CA ALA A 13 8.14 -2.59 8.13
C ALA A 13 7.60 -1.15 8.06
N ALA A 14 8.45 -0.13 8.12
CA ALA A 14 8.05 1.27 7.98
C ALA A 14 7.80 1.67 6.52
N LEU A 15 8.53 1.10 5.56
CA LEU A 15 8.33 1.36 4.13
C LEU A 15 7.06 0.69 3.60
N THR A 16 6.83 -0.58 3.94
CA THR A 16 5.59 -1.28 3.59
C THR A 16 4.37 -0.69 4.30
N SER A 17 4.52 -0.19 5.54
CA SER A 17 3.42 0.49 6.24
C SER A 17 3.15 1.89 5.70
N SER A 18 4.13 2.59 5.13
CA SER A 18 3.91 3.90 4.50
C SER A 18 3.19 3.77 3.14
N ALA A 19 3.47 2.73 2.36
CA ALA A 19 2.73 2.42 1.14
C ALA A 19 1.28 2.03 1.43
N LEU A 20 1.02 1.27 2.51
CA LEU A 20 -0.32 0.93 2.97
C LEU A 20 -1.06 2.10 3.65
N LEU A 21 -0.36 3.17 4.05
CA LEU A 21 -0.98 4.36 4.65
C LEU A 21 -1.35 5.42 3.61
N LEU A 22 -0.90 5.31 2.36
CA LEU A 22 -1.26 6.23 1.30
C LEU A 22 -2.75 6.19 0.91
N PRO A 23 -3.45 5.04 0.88
CA PRO A 23 -4.90 5.04 0.76
C PRO A 23 -5.63 5.42 2.06
N ALA A 24 -4.95 5.45 3.19
CA ALA A 24 -5.48 5.93 4.47
C ALA A 24 -5.41 7.47 4.65
N TYR A 25 -5.13 8.23 3.61
CA TYR A 25 -5.62 9.61 3.57
C TYR A 25 -7.14 9.50 3.59
N GLN A 26 -7.66 9.44 4.79
CA GLN A 26 -9.06 9.68 5.00
C GLN A 26 -9.37 10.99 4.29
N VAL A 27 -10.05 10.87 3.17
CA VAL A 27 -10.87 11.95 2.68
C VAL A 27 -11.53 12.51 3.93
N ALA A 28 -11.16 13.71 4.32
CA ALA A 28 -11.88 14.39 5.39
C ALA A 28 -13.34 14.16 5.06
N ASN A 29 -14.11 13.60 6.01
CA ASN A 29 -15.51 13.27 5.75
C ASN A 29 -16.21 14.55 5.35
N ALA A 30 -16.14 14.88 4.06
CA ALA A 30 -16.84 15.99 3.50
C ALA A 30 -18.30 15.55 3.35
N ASP A 31 -19.22 16.34 3.89
CA ASP A 31 -20.65 16.11 3.73
C ASP A 31 -21.17 16.67 2.39
N ALA A 32 -20.26 17.15 1.54
CA ALA A 32 -20.54 17.71 0.23
C ALA A 32 -19.44 17.35 -0.77
N PRO A 33 -19.73 17.25 -2.08
CA PRO A 33 -18.72 17.09 -3.09
C PRO A 33 -17.73 18.28 -3.09
N PRO A 34 -16.52 18.11 -3.64
CA PRO A 34 -15.56 19.20 -3.78
C PRO A 34 -16.15 20.34 -4.61
N GLU A 35 -15.86 21.59 -4.27
CA GLU A 35 -16.34 22.75 -5.02
C GLU A 35 -15.65 22.89 -6.38
N TYR A 36 -14.42 22.39 -6.49
CA TYR A 36 -13.56 22.50 -7.68
C TYR A 36 -12.95 21.17 -8.03
N THR A 37 -12.53 21.03 -9.28
CA THR A 37 -11.66 19.92 -9.69
C THR A 37 -10.28 20.11 -9.08
N GLU A 38 -9.79 19.09 -8.40
CA GLU A 38 -8.47 19.01 -7.83
C GLU A 38 -7.60 18.11 -8.71
N LEU A 39 -6.39 18.59 -9.02
CA LEU A 39 -5.39 17.85 -9.78
C LEU A 39 -4.11 17.78 -8.96
N GLY A 40 -3.59 16.58 -8.74
CA GLY A 40 -2.34 16.33 -8.05
C GLY A 40 -1.37 15.54 -8.92
N VAL A 41 -0.09 15.92 -8.89
CA VAL A 41 1.00 15.14 -9.46
C VAL A 41 2.10 15.06 -8.43
N ARG A 42 2.61 13.86 -8.19
CA ARG A 42 3.72 13.63 -7.27
C ARG A 42 4.73 12.69 -7.92
N TYR A 43 6.00 13.00 -7.73
CA TYR A 43 7.10 12.11 -8.04
C TYR A 43 7.94 11.90 -6.78
N SER A 44 8.34 10.68 -6.52
CA SER A 44 9.20 10.30 -5.40
C SER A 44 10.27 9.36 -5.90
N ASN A 45 11.49 9.56 -5.45
CA ASN A 45 12.61 8.66 -5.68
C ASN A 45 13.15 8.21 -4.32
N TYR A 46 13.41 6.92 -4.19
CA TYR A 46 14.07 6.32 -3.05
C TYR A 46 15.31 5.57 -3.54
N GLU A 47 16.45 5.89 -2.99
CA GLU A 47 17.73 5.26 -3.33
C GLU A 47 18.45 4.85 -2.05
N GLU A 48 18.98 3.65 -2.03
CA GLU A 48 19.86 3.15 -0.98
C GLU A 48 21.31 3.14 -1.45
N ASP A 49 22.22 3.60 -0.58
CA ASP A 49 23.65 3.54 -0.84
C ASP A 49 24.13 2.11 -1.12
N ASN A 50 24.74 1.89 -2.26
CA ASN A 50 25.28 0.60 -2.67
C ASN A 50 26.36 0.10 -1.72
N VAL A 51 26.40 -1.22 -1.49
CA VAL A 51 27.46 -1.86 -0.72
C VAL A 51 28.72 -1.99 -1.59
N THR A 52 29.76 -1.23 -1.27
CA THR A 52 30.98 -1.19 -2.06
C THR A 52 32.05 -2.19 -1.56
N GLY A 53 32.83 -2.75 -2.49
CA GLY A 53 33.96 -3.61 -2.22
C GLY A 53 33.62 -5.08 -1.96
N ARG A 54 34.56 -5.84 -1.35
CA ARG A 54 34.39 -7.27 -1.05
C ARG A 54 33.39 -7.57 0.09
N LYS A 55 32.62 -6.60 0.49
CA LYS A 55 31.68 -6.72 1.62
C LYS A 55 30.28 -7.16 1.23
N ALA A 56 30.02 -7.29 -0.06
CA ALA A 56 28.72 -7.74 -0.57
C ALA A 56 28.89 -9.01 -1.40
N PHE A 57 28.06 -9.98 -1.16
CA PHE A 57 27.93 -11.19 -1.95
C PHE A 57 26.50 -11.27 -2.52
N GLY A 58 26.39 -11.56 -3.80
CA GLY A 58 25.13 -11.46 -4.54
C GLY A 58 25.03 -10.10 -5.23
N ASN A 59 24.27 -10.02 -6.27
CA ASN A 59 23.91 -8.84 -7.08
C ASN A 59 24.91 -7.63 -7.10
N GLY A 60 26.21 -7.89 -7.09
CA GLY A 60 27.27 -6.87 -7.20
C GLY A 60 27.27 -5.77 -6.13
N GLY A 61 26.42 -5.86 -5.10
CA GLY A 61 26.28 -4.85 -4.05
C GLY A 61 25.24 -3.77 -4.36
N GLN A 62 24.50 -3.90 -5.44
CA GLN A 62 23.43 -2.98 -5.81
C GLN A 62 22.26 -3.08 -4.82
N ARG A 63 21.82 -1.93 -4.31
CA ARG A 63 20.74 -1.77 -3.36
C ARG A 63 19.49 -1.24 -4.06
N TYR A 64 18.41 -1.09 -3.31
CA TYR A 64 17.15 -0.63 -3.87
C TYR A 64 17.23 0.78 -4.44
N GLU A 65 16.65 0.93 -5.62
CA GLU A 65 16.26 2.19 -6.24
C GLU A 65 14.78 2.04 -6.62
N ILE A 66 13.95 2.98 -6.18
CA ILE A 66 12.50 2.95 -6.40
C ILE A 66 12.06 4.34 -6.87
N ASP A 67 11.46 4.39 -8.04
CA ASP A 67 10.82 5.56 -8.60
C ASP A 67 9.31 5.43 -8.57
N VAL A 68 8.61 6.44 -8.06
CA VAL A 68 7.15 6.45 -7.96
C VAL A 68 6.60 7.73 -8.58
N ALA A 69 5.79 7.58 -9.60
CA ALA A 69 5.01 8.68 -10.19
C ALA A 69 3.52 8.49 -9.85
N GLN A 70 2.89 9.53 -9.32
CA GLN A 70 1.49 9.50 -8.91
C GLN A 70 0.72 10.64 -9.57
N PHE A 71 -0.47 10.34 -10.04
CA PHE A 71 -1.45 11.28 -10.56
C PHE A 71 -2.75 11.12 -9.79
N HIS A 72 -3.35 12.24 -9.40
CA HIS A 72 -4.63 12.30 -8.71
C HIS A 72 -5.54 13.31 -9.38
N LEU A 73 -6.77 12.93 -9.65
CA LEU A 73 -7.85 13.80 -10.11
C LEU A 73 -9.07 13.56 -9.22
N LEU A 74 -9.62 14.63 -8.65
CA LEU A 74 -10.91 14.60 -7.95
C LEU A 74 -11.80 15.69 -8.55
N THR A 75 -13.00 15.33 -9.00
CA THR A 75 -13.90 16.27 -9.66
C THR A 75 -15.35 16.06 -9.23
N PRO A 76 -16.11 17.14 -8.98
CA PRO A 76 -17.56 17.04 -8.87
C PRO A 76 -18.14 16.74 -10.26
N VAL A 77 -19.07 15.79 -10.32
CA VAL A 77 -19.74 15.40 -11.59
C VAL A 77 -21.22 15.73 -11.59
N ALA A 78 -21.81 15.94 -10.41
CA ALA A 78 -23.18 16.41 -10.21
C ALA A 78 -23.31 17.02 -8.82
N ASP A 79 -24.49 17.56 -8.48
CA ASP A 79 -24.74 18.28 -7.22
C ASP A 79 -24.33 17.47 -5.96
N ASN A 80 -24.47 16.15 -6.01
CA ASN A 80 -24.19 15.27 -4.88
C ASN A 80 -23.20 14.15 -5.20
N TRP A 81 -22.43 14.27 -6.29
CA TRP A 81 -21.52 13.24 -6.74
C TRP A 81 -20.13 13.79 -7.03
N SER A 82 -19.13 13.01 -6.68
CA SER A 82 -17.77 13.21 -7.16
C SER A 82 -17.17 11.91 -7.72
N VAL A 83 -16.18 12.08 -8.58
CA VAL A 83 -15.34 11.00 -9.09
C VAL A 83 -13.89 11.35 -8.82
N ALA A 84 -13.14 10.37 -8.33
CA ALA A 84 -11.69 10.44 -8.24
C ALA A 84 -11.06 9.39 -9.16
N LEU A 85 -9.93 9.76 -9.76
CA LEU A 85 -9.03 8.89 -10.51
C LEU A 85 -7.64 9.02 -9.90
N ASP A 86 -7.09 7.91 -9.44
CA ASP A 86 -5.72 7.79 -8.97
C ASP A 86 -4.96 6.85 -9.89
N VAL A 87 -3.78 7.27 -10.32
CA VAL A 87 -2.86 6.44 -11.11
C VAL A 87 -1.50 6.50 -10.43
N GLN A 88 -0.93 5.34 -10.16
CA GLN A 88 0.42 5.19 -9.63
C GLN A 88 1.23 4.30 -10.56
N TRP A 89 2.42 4.74 -10.86
CA TRP A 89 3.43 3.96 -11.56
C TRP A 89 4.66 3.86 -10.67
N GLU A 90 5.16 2.65 -10.49
CA GLU A 90 6.36 2.34 -9.72
C GLU A 90 7.34 1.57 -10.60
N ASP A 91 8.60 1.92 -10.48
CA ASP A 91 9.72 1.16 -11.03
C ASP A 91 10.68 0.88 -9.88
N MET A 92 10.93 -0.39 -9.64
CA MET A 92 11.76 -0.85 -8.53
C MET A 92 12.87 -1.75 -9.05
N SER A 93 14.10 -1.43 -8.67
CA SER A 93 15.25 -2.26 -8.98
C SER A 93 16.16 -2.46 -7.78
N GLY A 94 16.98 -3.52 -7.81
CA GLY A 94 18.01 -3.76 -6.82
C GLY A 94 17.75 -4.94 -5.89
N ALA A 95 18.49 -5.01 -4.79
CA ALA A 95 18.44 -6.12 -3.85
C ALA A 95 18.50 -5.67 -2.39
N SER A 96 17.75 -6.33 -1.52
CA SER A 96 17.77 -6.09 -0.09
C SER A 96 18.95 -6.82 0.59
N PRO A 97 19.58 -6.25 1.64
CA PRO A 97 20.48 -7.01 2.48
C PRO A 97 19.69 -8.05 3.29
N TRP A 98 20.06 -9.31 3.12
CA TRP A 98 19.38 -10.42 3.79
C TRP A 98 19.99 -10.67 5.16
N PHE A 99 21.30 -10.91 5.22
CA PHE A 99 22.01 -11.10 6.48
C PHE A 99 23.51 -10.83 6.32
N VAL A 100 24.23 -10.76 7.42
CA VAL A 100 25.69 -10.72 7.44
C VAL A 100 26.19 -12.13 7.71
N GLY A 101 26.85 -12.75 6.74
CA GLY A 101 27.46 -14.07 6.81
C GLY A 101 28.98 -14.03 6.71
N GLU A 102 29.64 -15.11 7.10
CA GLU A 102 31.08 -15.28 6.83
C GLU A 102 31.27 -15.91 5.44
N VAL A 103 31.87 -15.14 4.53
CA VAL A 103 32.24 -15.62 3.20
C VAL A 103 33.77 -15.45 3.05
N GLY A 104 34.48 -16.57 2.96
CA GLY A 104 35.95 -16.54 2.88
C GLY A 104 36.57 -16.08 4.20
N ASN A 105 37.29 -14.97 4.21
CA ASN A 105 38.09 -14.50 5.35
C ASN A 105 37.44 -13.35 6.14
N GLY A 106 36.12 -13.26 6.23
CA GLY A 106 35.50 -12.24 7.05
C GLY A 106 33.99 -12.04 6.80
N PRO A 107 33.34 -11.21 7.63
CA PRO A 107 31.94 -10.93 7.51
C PRO A 107 31.62 -10.14 6.24
N GLN A 108 30.63 -10.60 5.49
CA GLN A 108 30.11 -9.94 4.29
C GLN A 108 28.60 -9.80 4.40
N VAL A 109 28.07 -8.75 3.80
CA VAL A 109 26.63 -8.57 3.61
C VAL A 109 26.21 -9.50 2.47
N ILE A 110 25.29 -10.38 2.76
CA ILE A 110 24.64 -11.24 1.77
C ILE A 110 23.35 -10.50 1.36
N LEU A 111 23.26 -10.19 0.08
CA LEU A 111 22.08 -9.64 -0.54
C LEU A 111 21.14 -10.77 -0.96
N SER A 112 19.85 -10.49 -1.11
CA SER A 112 18.92 -11.41 -1.77
C SER A 112 19.50 -11.76 -3.14
N GLY A 113 19.51 -13.03 -3.49
CA GLY A 113 20.19 -13.51 -4.70
C GLY A 113 19.53 -13.10 -6.01
N ALA A 114 18.32 -12.55 -5.97
CA ALA A 114 17.62 -11.97 -7.09
C ALA A 114 17.79 -10.44 -7.08
N SER A 115 18.20 -9.86 -8.20
CA SER A 115 17.86 -8.46 -8.50
C SER A 115 16.38 -8.42 -8.76
N ILE A 116 15.66 -7.65 -7.98
CA ILE A 116 14.28 -7.31 -8.31
C ILE A 116 14.38 -6.25 -9.40
N GLU A 117 13.80 -6.52 -10.56
CA GLU A 117 13.35 -5.51 -11.52
C GLU A 117 11.85 -5.73 -11.60
N ASP A 118 11.09 -4.79 -11.13
CA ASP A 118 9.64 -4.90 -11.09
C ASP A 118 9.01 -3.55 -11.40
N THR A 119 8.01 -3.56 -12.26
CA THR A 119 7.26 -2.37 -12.64
C THR A 119 5.80 -2.59 -12.28
N ARG A 120 5.25 -1.70 -11.46
CA ARG A 120 3.85 -1.75 -11.05
C ARG A 120 3.07 -0.58 -11.61
N THR A 121 1.91 -0.86 -12.14
CA THR A 121 0.91 0.15 -12.51
C THR A 121 -0.37 -0.09 -11.74
N GLU A 122 -0.79 0.90 -10.95
CA GLU A 122 -2.06 0.86 -10.23
C GLU A 122 -2.99 1.96 -10.73
N VAL A 123 -4.23 1.60 -11.01
CA VAL A 123 -5.30 2.53 -11.39
C VAL A 123 -6.48 2.33 -10.46
N SER A 124 -6.92 3.41 -9.83
CA SER A 124 -8.07 3.40 -8.93
C SER A 124 -9.12 4.43 -9.35
N VAL A 125 -10.37 4.01 -9.41
CA VAL A 125 -11.52 4.88 -9.69
C VAL A 125 -12.48 4.82 -8.53
N THR A 126 -12.73 5.99 -7.92
CA THR A 126 -13.69 6.15 -6.82
C THR A 126 -14.87 7.00 -7.26
N THR A 127 -16.07 6.52 -7.03
CA THR A 127 -17.30 7.31 -7.16
C THR A 127 -17.91 7.50 -5.79
N ARG A 128 -18.28 8.74 -5.43
CA ARG A 128 -18.84 9.06 -4.12
C ARG A 128 -20.12 9.84 -4.23
N TYR A 129 -21.12 9.40 -3.50
CA TYR A 129 -22.40 10.08 -3.32
C TYR A 129 -22.45 10.74 -1.95
N TYR A 130 -22.86 12.00 -1.91
CA TYR A 130 -23.01 12.80 -0.71
C TYR A 130 -24.49 13.01 -0.40
N TYR A 131 -24.87 12.73 0.84
CA TYR A 131 -26.21 12.93 1.34
C TYR A 131 -26.18 13.75 2.64
N ASP A 132 -27.36 14.15 3.11
CA ASP A 132 -27.42 14.90 4.34
C ASP A 132 -26.73 14.16 5.48
N ARG A 133 -25.66 14.78 6.02
CA ARG A 133 -24.78 14.30 7.10
C ARG A 133 -23.95 13.05 6.79
N GLY A 134 -23.64 12.80 5.55
CA GLY A 134 -22.77 11.67 5.24
C GLY A 134 -22.45 11.46 3.78
N ASN A 135 -21.74 10.38 3.51
CA ASN A 135 -21.40 9.99 2.16
C ASN A 135 -21.29 8.46 2.04
N ALA A 136 -21.37 7.97 0.81
CA ALA A 136 -21.10 6.58 0.47
C ALA A 136 -20.24 6.54 -0.79
N GLY A 137 -19.24 5.68 -0.81
CA GLY A 137 -18.29 5.53 -1.91
C GLY A 137 -18.26 4.11 -2.45
N PHE A 138 -18.01 4.00 -3.74
CA PHE A 138 -17.61 2.77 -4.42
C PHE A 138 -16.24 3.02 -5.04
N ASN A 139 -15.33 2.08 -4.86
CA ASN A 139 -14.01 2.13 -5.46
C ASN A 139 -13.74 0.81 -6.20
N TYR A 140 -13.08 0.94 -7.34
CA TYR A 140 -12.44 -0.14 -8.08
C TYR A 140 -10.96 0.20 -8.23
N THR A 141 -10.10 -0.76 -7.96
CA THR A 141 -8.65 -0.66 -8.13
C THR A 141 -8.15 -1.88 -8.89
N ASN A 142 -7.34 -1.64 -9.91
CA ASN A 142 -6.56 -2.66 -10.58
C ASN A 142 -5.07 -2.34 -10.40
N SER A 143 -4.29 -3.35 -10.06
CA SER A 143 -2.83 -3.28 -9.94
C SER A 143 -2.22 -4.38 -10.77
N ASP A 144 -1.27 -4.03 -11.63
CA ASP A 144 -0.58 -4.90 -12.57
C ASP A 144 0.93 -4.81 -12.32
N GLU A 145 1.56 -5.95 -12.07
CA GLU A 145 3.00 -6.15 -11.88
C GLU A 145 3.46 -7.30 -12.80
N ASP A 146 4.75 -7.51 -12.94
CA ASP A 146 5.29 -8.56 -13.80
C ASP A 146 4.91 -10.00 -13.34
N ASP A 147 4.63 -10.16 -12.05
CA ASP A 147 4.33 -11.47 -11.42
C ASP A 147 3.07 -11.45 -10.54
N TYR A 148 2.30 -10.34 -10.54
CA TYR A 148 1.14 -10.16 -9.69
C TYR A 148 0.09 -9.22 -10.29
N ASP A 149 -1.11 -9.73 -10.50
CA ASP A 149 -2.28 -8.98 -10.91
C ASP A 149 -3.32 -8.94 -9.80
N SER A 150 -3.95 -7.80 -9.57
CA SER A 150 -4.98 -7.65 -8.54
C SER A 150 -6.14 -6.79 -8.99
N ASP A 151 -7.35 -7.30 -8.84
CA ASP A 151 -8.59 -6.56 -8.98
C ASP A 151 -9.30 -6.43 -7.63
N ALA A 152 -9.55 -5.20 -7.20
CA ALA A 152 -10.19 -4.93 -5.93
C ALA A 152 -11.42 -4.03 -6.05
N PHE A 153 -12.45 -4.37 -5.28
CA PHE A 153 -13.68 -3.59 -5.16
C PHE A 153 -13.95 -3.26 -3.70
N SER A 154 -14.37 -2.02 -3.43
CA SER A 154 -14.80 -1.65 -2.09
C SER A 154 -16.04 -0.76 -2.09
N LEU A 155 -16.79 -0.88 -1.01
CA LEU A 155 -17.88 0.02 -0.64
C LEU A 155 -17.58 0.58 0.73
N ASP A 156 -17.67 1.88 0.87
CA ASP A 156 -17.53 2.56 2.15
C ASP A 156 -18.64 3.58 2.38
N GLY A 157 -18.83 3.95 3.62
CA GLY A 157 -19.75 5.02 3.96
C GLY A 157 -19.53 5.59 5.34
N SER A 158 -19.99 6.82 5.51
CA SER A 158 -19.96 7.51 6.79
C SER A 158 -21.25 8.29 7.04
N PHE A 159 -21.57 8.46 8.32
CA PHE A 159 -22.75 9.18 8.78
C PHE A 159 -22.46 9.95 10.05
N ASN A 160 -22.80 11.24 10.08
CA ASN A 160 -22.64 12.12 11.23
C ASN A 160 -23.91 12.18 12.07
N SER A 161 -23.74 12.18 13.39
CA SER A 161 -24.85 12.43 14.32
C SER A 161 -25.42 13.85 14.16
N ASP A 162 -26.65 14.09 14.64
CA ASP A 162 -27.35 15.38 14.52
C ASP A 162 -26.56 16.54 15.13
N ASP A 163 -25.80 16.29 16.18
CA ASP A 163 -24.96 17.29 16.85
C ASP A 163 -23.57 17.47 16.21
N GLY A 164 -23.26 16.69 15.14
CA GLY A 164 -21.96 16.68 14.48
C GLY A 164 -20.79 16.21 15.34
N MET A 165 -21.06 15.70 16.55
CA MET A 165 -20.02 15.31 17.50
C MET A 165 -19.53 13.87 17.28
N ARG A 166 -20.27 13.08 16.51
CA ARG A 166 -19.99 11.65 16.28
C ARG A 166 -20.13 11.29 14.81
N THR A 167 -19.13 10.55 14.31
CA THR A 167 -19.15 9.99 12.97
C THR A 167 -19.11 8.47 13.08
N TYR A 168 -20.03 7.79 12.43
CA TYR A 168 -20.02 6.34 12.22
C TYR A 168 -19.52 6.07 10.83
N SER A 169 -18.66 5.05 10.67
CA SER A 169 -18.14 4.68 9.37
C SER A 169 -18.11 3.16 9.23
N ALA A 170 -18.29 2.68 8.02
CA ALA A 170 -18.19 1.26 7.68
C ALA A 170 -17.60 1.10 6.28
N ALA A 171 -16.91 -0.01 6.05
CA ALA A 171 -16.41 -0.40 4.74
C ALA A 171 -16.39 -1.91 4.59
N ILE A 172 -16.56 -2.37 3.36
CA ILE A 172 -16.34 -3.74 2.94
C ILE A 172 -15.48 -3.73 1.67
N SER A 173 -14.62 -4.71 1.51
CA SER A 173 -13.82 -4.87 0.31
C SER A 173 -13.62 -6.33 -0.05
N VAL A 174 -13.42 -6.57 -1.33
CA VAL A 174 -13.01 -7.86 -1.90
C VAL A 174 -11.88 -7.61 -2.87
N SER A 175 -10.88 -8.48 -2.90
CA SER A 175 -9.90 -8.53 -3.98
C SER A 175 -9.70 -9.96 -4.44
N ASP A 176 -9.40 -10.08 -5.72
CA ASP A 176 -9.00 -11.30 -6.40
C ASP A 176 -7.61 -11.04 -6.98
N ASP A 177 -6.65 -11.82 -6.59
CA ASP A 177 -5.24 -11.63 -6.89
C ASP A 177 -4.72 -12.88 -7.60
N ASP A 178 -4.18 -12.70 -8.82
CA ASP A 178 -3.47 -13.72 -9.58
C ASP A 178 -1.96 -13.54 -9.38
N ILE A 179 -1.28 -14.65 -9.08
CA ILE A 179 0.16 -14.70 -8.78
C ILE A 179 0.82 -15.62 -9.80
N ASP A 180 1.65 -15.06 -10.67
CA ASP A 180 2.37 -15.82 -11.72
C ASP A 180 3.88 -15.56 -11.61
N PRO A 181 4.59 -16.27 -10.70
CA PRO A 181 6.00 -16.03 -10.44
C PRO A 181 6.86 -16.13 -11.69
N THR A 182 7.71 -15.14 -11.93
CA THR A 182 8.65 -15.15 -13.05
C THR A 182 9.67 -16.28 -12.91
N ASP A 183 10.08 -16.88 -14.03
CA ASP A 183 11.02 -18.02 -14.07
C ASP A 183 12.43 -17.74 -13.49
N ASP A 184 12.74 -16.48 -13.22
CA ASP A 184 14.01 -16.05 -12.60
C ASP A 184 14.03 -16.22 -11.06
N SER A 185 12.94 -16.71 -10.49
CA SER A 185 12.86 -16.98 -9.07
C SER A 185 13.85 -18.04 -8.59
N PHE A 186 14.31 -17.93 -7.36
CA PHE A 186 15.22 -18.87 -6.67
C PHE A 186 14.65 -20.31 -6.62
N VAL A 187 13.36 -20.47 -6.87
CA VAL A 187 12.63 -21.74 -6.95
C VAL A 187 12.08 -21.90 -8.36
N PRO A 188 12.83 -22.50 -9.28
CA PRO A 188 12.37 -22.70 -10.64
C PRO A 188 11.11 -23.58 -10.66
N ASN A 189 10.16 -23.23 -11.54
CA ASN A 189 8.86 -23.86 -11.69
C ASN A 189 7.92 -23.70 -10.48
N THR A 190 7.89 -22.55 -9.82
CA THR A 190 6.80 -22.22 -8.89
C THR A 190 5.51 -22.08 -9.72
N PRO A 191 4.49 -22.91 -9.49
CA PRO A 191 3.24 -22.76 -10.24
C PRO A 191 2.56 -21.45 -9.83
N GLY A 192 1.92 -20.81 -10.80
CA GLY A 192 0.99 -19.72 -10.53
C GLY A 192 -0.11 -20.15 -9.57
N ASP A 193 -0.63 -19.24 -8.80
CA ASP A 193 -1.69 -19.46 -7.81
C ASP A 193 -2.55 -18.20 -7.69
N SER A 194 -3.60 -18.24 -6.88
CA SER A 194 -4.50 -17.11 -6.64
C SER A 194 -4.71 -16.86 -5.16
N LYS A 195 -5.14 -15.65 -4.83
CA LYS A 195 -5.45 -15.26 -3.47
C LYS A 195 -6.71 -14.39 -3.42
N ASP A 196 -7.73 -14.86 -2.75
CA ASP A 196 -8.94 -14.11 -2.43
C ASP A 196 -8.78 -13.37 -1.10
N THR A 197 -9.12 -12.08 -1.06
CA THR A 197 -9.20 -11.32 0.19
C THR A 197 -10.59 -10.70 0.35
N ARG A 198 -11.17 -10.83 1.54
CA ARG A 198 -12.44 -10.20 1.92
C ARG A 198 -12.25 -9.48 3.24
N SER A 199 -12.61 -8.20 3.28
CA SER A 199 -12.44 -7.39 4.47
C SER A 199 -13.72 -6.66 4.83
N ALA A 200 -13.92 -6.47 6.13
CA ALA A 200 -14.95 -5.60 6.66
C ALA A 200 -14.36 -4.73 7.78
N TRP A 201 -14.78 -3.49 7.83
CA TRP A 201 -14.36 -2.54 8.85
C TRP A 201 -15.55 -1.72 9.33
N VAL A 202 -15.60 -1.44 10.63
CA VAL A 202 -16.55 -0.51 11.23
C VAL A 202 -15.84 0.39 12.23
N GLY A 203 -16.27 1.64 12.33
CA GLY A 203 -15.62 2.60 13.21
C GLY A 203 -16.57 3.67 13.75
N VAL A 204 -16.17 4.27 14.84
CA VAL A 204 -16.80 5.44 15.41
C VAL A 204 -15.75 6.45 15.83
N SER A 205 -15.99 7.71 15.47
CA SER A 205 -15.19 8.87 15.87
C SER A 205 -16.05 9.75 16.76
N GLN A 206 -15.56 10.15 17.91
CA GLN A 206 -16.27 11.02 18.86
C GLN A 206 -15.41 12.21 19.21
N ILE A 207 -15.93 13.42 18.99
CA ILE A 207 -15.37 14.65 19.53
C ILE A 207 -15.76 14.72 21.00
N VAL A 208 -14.78 14.59 21.88
CA VAL A 208 -14.98 14.61 23.34
C VAL A 208 -14.83 16.04 23.88
N SER A 209 -13.97 16.83 23.27
CA SER A 209 -13.75 18.25 23.63
C SER A 209 -13.09 19.00 22.46
N LYS A 210 -12.94 20.31 22.60
CA LYS A 210 -12.22 21.15 21.60
C LYS A 210 -10.77 20.71 21.32
N ARG A 211 -10.20 19.83 22.16
CA ARG A 211 -8.80 19.37 22.06
C ARG A 211 -8.66 17.85 22.04
N ALA A 212 -9.79 17.13 22.06
CA ALA A 212 -9.76 15.67 22.16
C ALA A 212 -10.79 15.03 21.23
N LEU A 213 -10.31 14.12 20.41
CA LEU A 213 -11.10 13.24 19.56
C LEU A 213 -10.70 11.82 19.90
N VAL A 214 -11.67 10.94 20.06
CA VAL A 214 -11.46 9.50 20.28
C VAL A 214 -11.99 8.75 19.08
N ARG A 215 -11.22 7.80 18.58
CA ARG A 215 -11.63 6.88 17.50
C ARG A 215 -11.56 5.46 18.00
N PHE A 216 -12.57 4.69 17.65
CA PHE A 216 -12.60 3.25 17.86
C PHE A 216 -12.95 2.58 16.54
N GLY A 217 -12.23 1.52 16.18
CA GLY A 217 -12.46 0.77 14.95
C GLY A 217 -12.21 -0.70 15.18
N LEU A 218 -12.95 -1.52 14.43
CA LEU A 218 -12.81 -2.96 14.36
C LEU A 218 -12.72 -3.37 12.89
N SER A 219 -11.71 -4.16 12.55
CA SER A 219 -11.55 -4.77 11.24
C SER A 219 -11.52 -6.28 11.33
N TYR A 220 -12.02 -6.91 10.28
CA TYR A 220 -11.98 -8.35 10.09
C TYR A 220 -11.59 -8.64 8.64
N THR A 221 -10.58 -9.49 8.44
CA THR A 221 -10.09 -9.86 7.12
C THR A 221 -9.98 -11.38 7.03
N LEU A 222 -10.53 -11.93 5.96
CA LEU A 222 -10.36 -13.32 5.53
C LEU A 222 -9.48 -13.33 4.29
N ARG A 223 -8.52 -14.24 4.24
CA ARG A 223 -7.72 -14.53 3.06
C ARG A 223 -7.74 -16.01 2.79
N ASP A 224 -7.89 -16.39 1.55
CA ASP A 224 -7.87 -17.77 1.07
C ASP A 224 -7.00 -17.86 -0.17
N GLY A 225 -6.29 -18.98 -0.36
CA GLY A 225 -5.38 -19.19 -1.47
C GLY A 225 -3.92 -19.12 -1.06
N TYR A 226 -3.09 -18.55 -1.92
CA TYR A 226 -1.64 -18.48 -1.72
C TYR A 226 -1.27 -17.39 -0.69
N LEU A 227 -0.80 -17.82 0.48
CA LEU A 227 -0.51 -16.92 1.61
C LEU A 227 0.99 -16.88 1.98
N THR A 228 1.85 -17.43 1.15
CA THR A 228 3.30 -17.46 1.35
C THR A 228 3.99 -16.95 0.09
N ASP A 229 5.05 -16.16 0.25
CA ASP A 229 5.88 -15.65 -0.84
C ASP A 229 7.26 -16.31 -0.79
N PRO A 230 7.44 -17.56 -1.28
CA PRO A 230 8.72 -18.25 -1.17
C PRO A 230 9.78 -17.71 -2.13
N TYR A 231 9.41 -16.85 -3.06
CA TYR A 231 10.28 -16.23 -4.05
C TYR A 231 10.63 -14.76 -3.75
N LYS A 232 10.14 -14.22 -2.65
CA LYS A 232 10.47 -12.85 -2.16
C LYS A 232 11.46 -12.85 -1.01
#